data_403305e8976ab2bf99cab4754a5f9260
#
_entry.id   403305e8976ab2bf99cab4754a5f9260
#
_cell.length_a   1.000
_cell.length_b   1.000
_cell.length_c   1.000
_cell.angle_alpha   90.00
_cell.angle_beta   90.00
_cell.angle_gamma   90.00
#
_symmetry.space_group_name_H-M   'P 1'
#
loop_
_entity.id
_entity.type
_entity.pdbx_description
1 polymer ?
#
loop_
_entity_poly.entity_id
_entity_poly.type
_entity_poly.pdbx_seq_one_letter_code
_entity_poly.pdbx_strand_id
1 'polypeptide(L)'
;MNMKKYAVTAAVAAVLSGTFAGTVPAFAAGVSTTIAAKQTAVTNAQKVVPAAAKLVSAKTDDNEFELEFLDPDTLERYEVEVDRATQKVKEVEVKSSNYPGSVTVSKTEEDVKEAIKTRYADARNIVVTKKTDDKDGTPFVVYKATFETDAFTGEALLNPATCYIGYQELTYK
;
A
#
# COMPACT_ATOMS: atom_id res chain seq x y z
N MET A 1 -2.94 35.52 0.37
CA MET A 1 -4.10 34.62 0.50
C MET A 1 -3.72 33.53 1.49
N ASN A 2 -4.27 33.59 2.71
CA ASN A 2 -3.86 32.76 3.84
C ASN A 2 -4.48 31.35 3.72
N MET A 3 -3.64 30.35 3.49
CA MET A 3 -4.08 28.95 3.63
C MET A 3 -4.08 28.56 5.11
N LYS A 4 -5.27 28.39 5.67
CA LYS A 4 -5.48 27.87 7.01
C LYS A 4 -5.16 26.37 7.03
N LYS A 5 -4.17 25.99 7.83
CA LYS A 5 -3.85 24.59 8.13
C LYS A 5 -4.96 24.02 9.01
N TYR A 6 -5.74 23.09 8.50
CA TYR A 6 -6.67 22.31 9.31
C TYR A 6 -5.93 21.08 9.84
N ALA A 7 -5.62 21.09 11.12
CA ALA A 7 -5.24 19.89 11.85
C ALA A 7 -6.52 19.13 12.16
N VAL A 8 -6.71 17.97 11.52
CA VAL A 8 -7.79 17.05 11.91
C VAL A 8 -7.21 16.07 12.92
N THR A 9 -7.48 16.34 14.19
CA THR A 9 -7.22 15.41 15.27
C THR A 9 -8.38 14.43 15.33
N ALA A 10 -8.20 13.22 14.82
CA ALA A 10 -9.16 12.14 15.03
C ALA A 10 -8.94 11.53 16.42
N ALA A 11 -9.72 12.00 17.38
CA ALA A 11 -9.83 11.37 18.70
C ALA A 11 -10.71 10.13 18.58
N VAL A 12 -10.12 8.94 18.61
CA VAL A 12 -10.85 7.72 18.95
C VAL A 12 -10.73 7.52 20.46
N ALA A 13 -11.67 8.07 21.18
CA ALA A 13 -11.84 7.78 22.61
C ALA A 13 -12.75 6.55 22.73
N ALA A 14 -12.15 5.39 22.92
CA ALA A 14 -12.87 4.23 23.47
C ALA A 14 -12.66 4.23 24.98
N VAL A 15 -13.58 4.84 25.70
CA VAL A 15 -13.68 4.72 27.17
C VAL A 15 -14.31 3.38 27.47
N LEU A 16 -13.53 2.49 28.06
CA LEU A 16 -14.03 1.39 28.89
C LEU A 16 -13.23 1.36 30.18
N SER A 17 -13.55 2.28 31.09
CA SER A 17 -13.18 2.18 32.49
C SER A 17 -14.29 1.44 33.23
N GLY A 18 -14.14 0.13 33.31
CA GLY A 18 -14.93 -0.73 34.18
C GLY A 18 -13.98 -1.56 34.99
N THR A 19 -13.73 -1.16 36.24
CA THR A 19 -13.03 -1.99 37.23
C THR A 19 -13.95 -3.13 37.66
N PHE A 20 -13.77 -4.30 37.06
CA PHE A 20 -14.26 -5.54 37.59
C PHE A 20 -13.07 -6.32 38.16
N ALA A 21 -12.95 -6.33 39.49
CA ALA A 21 -12.14 -7.31 40.22
C ALA A 21 -12.87 -8.67 40.16
N GLY A 22 -12.63 -9.41 39.09
CA GLY A 22 -13.07 -10.77 38.90
C GLY A 22 -12.01 -11.50 38.08
N THR A 23 -11.72 -12.76 38.45
CA THR A 23 -10.80 -13.65 37.75
C THR A 23 -11.17 -13.69 36.27
N VAL A 24 -10.36 -13.03 35.44
CA VAL A 24 -10.56 -12.98 33.99
C VAL A 24 -10.26 -14.37 33.45
N PRO A 25 -11.22 -15.09 32.82
CA PRO A 25 -10.93 -16.38 32.23
C PRO A 25 -9.85 -16.21 31.13
N ALA A 26 -8.97 -17.20 30.98
CA ALA A 26 -7.83 -17.21 30.08
C ALA A 26 -8.19 -16.81 28.60
N PHE A 27 -9.46 -16.99 28.20
CA PHE A 27 -10.00 -16.57 26.92
C PHE A 27 -9.98 -15.05 26.71
N ALA A 28 -10.18 -14.23 27.75
CA ALA A 28 -10.20 -12.79 27.62
C ALA A 28 -8.80 -12.20 27.38
N ALA A 29 -7.76 -12.86 27.91
CA ALA A 29 -6.37 -12.43 27.69
C ALA A 29 -5.94 -12.62 26.21
N GLY A 30 -6.33 -13.74 25.59
CA GLY A 30 -6.02 -14.01 24.17
C GLY A 30 -6.69 -13.03 23.20
N VAL A 31 -7.94 -12.66 23.44
CA VAL A 31 -8.68 -11.68 22.63
C VAL A 31 -8.08 -10.27 22.76
N SER A 32 -7.71 -9.87 23.98
CA SER A 32 -7.10 -8.56 24.23
C SER A 32 -5.74 -8.41 23.55
N THR A 33 -4.89 -9.45 23.58
CA THR A 33 -3.59 -9.43 22.91
C THR A 33 -3.72 -9.38 21.38
N THR A 34 -4.68 -10.08 20.80
CA THR A 34 -4.93 -10.04 19.35
C THR A 34 -5.43 -8.67 18.89
N ILE A 35 -6.30 -8.01 19.67
CA ILE A 35 -6.77 -6.65 19.36
C ILE A 35 -5.61 -5.65 19.43
N ALA A 36 -4.77 -5.71 20.46
CA ALA A 36 -3.62 -4.84 20.61
C ALA A 36 -2.60 -5.04 19.48
N ALA A 37 -2.32 -6.29 19.09
CA ALA A 37 -1.44 -6.62 17.98
C ALA A 37 -1.99 -6.07 16.63
N LYS A 38 -3.27 -6.22 16.37
CA LYS A 38 -3.93 -5.68 15.18
C LYS A 38 -3.86 -4.15 15.13
N GLN A 39 -4.06 -3.48 16.26
CA GLN A 39 -3.93 -2.02 16.35
C GLN A 39 -2.51 -1.54 16.05
N THR A 40 -1.50 -2.27 16.55
CA THR A 40 -0.08 -2.01 16.27
C THR A 40 0.20 -2.18 14.77
N ALA A 41 -0.29 -3.25 14.15
CA ALA A 41 -0.16 -3.50 12.73
C ALA A 41 -0.76 -2.37 11.89
N VAL A 42 -1.97 -1.89 12.21
CA VAL A 42 -2.60 -0.73 11.56
C VAL A 42 -1.72 0.51 11.68
N THR A 43 -1.17 0.78 12.87
CA THR A 43 -0.28 1.93 13.09
C THR A 43 1.01 1.83 12.25
N ASN A 44 1.55 0.63 12.08
CA ASN A 44 2.75 0.43 11.26
C ASN A 44 2.44 0.53 9.77
N ALA A 45 1.32 -0.04 9.31
CA ALA A 45 0.84 0.08 7.93
C ALA A 45 0.56 1.55 7.52
N GLN A 46 0.01 2.36 8.44
CA GLN A 46 -0.23 3.79 8.18
C GLN A 46 1.03 4.60 7.89
N LYS A 47 2.22 4.11 8.25
CA LYS A 47 3.49 4.80 7.96
C LYS A 47 3.95 4.63 6.52
N VAL A 48 3.44 3.61 5.83
CA VAL A 48 3.87 3.23 4.46
C VAL A 48 2.81 3.56 3.40
N VAL A 49 1.63 4.04 3.80
CA VAL A 49 0.59 4.53 2.90
C VAL A 49 0.45 6.06 3.00
N PRO A 50 -0.15 6.74 2.00
CA PRO A 50 -0.40 8.19 2.09
C PRO A 50 -1.23 8.57 3.32
N ALA A 51 -0.96 9.73 3.89
CA ALA A 51 -1.68 10.22 5.07
C ALA A 51 -3.19 10.42 4.84
N ALA A 52 -3.61 10.61 3.57
CA ALA A 52 -5.02 10.71 3.18
C ALA A 52 -5.73 9.34 3.15
N ALA A 53 -4.98 8.25 2.98
CA ALA A 53 -5.53 6.91 2.88
C ALA A 53 -6.18 6.46 4.19
N LYS A 54 -7.39 5.89 4.09
CA LYS A 54 -8.19 5.45 5.23
C LYS A 54 -8.32 3.94 5.23
N LEU A 55 -8.17 3.33 6.40
CA LEU A 55 -8.40 1.90 6.58
C LEU A 55 -9.86 1.54 6.25
N VAL A 56 -10.06 0.62 5.31
CA VAL A 56 -11.38 0.13 4.89
C VAL A 56 -11.62 -1.33 5.24
N SER A 57 -10.55 -2.12 5.37
CA SER A 57 -10.63 -3.52 5.77
C SER A 57 -9.40 -3.94 6.58
N ALA A 58 -9.59 -4.88 7.50
CA ALA A 58 -8.52 -5.48 8.25
C ALA A 58 -8.84 -6.93 8.57
N LYS A 59 -8.17 -7.84 7.89
CA LYS A 59 -8.28 -9.28 8.09
C LYS A 59 -7.11 -9.78 8.92
N THR A 60 -7.24 -11.00 9.43
CA THR A 60 -6.20 -11.69 10.18
C THR A 60 -6.07 -13.07 9.59
N ASP A 61 -4.89 -13.40 9.14
CA ASP A 61 -4.50 -14.75 8.76
C ASP A 61 -3.53 -15.33 9.80
N ASP A 62 -3.12 -16.58 9.61
CA ASP A 62 -2.30 -17.31 10.59
C ASP A 62 -0.99 -16.58 10.93
N ASN A 63 -0.32 -16.01 9.94
CA ASN A 63 0.99 -15.39 10.08
C ASN A 63 1.02 -13.88 9.86
N GLU A 64 -0.07 -13.27 9.37
CA GLU A 64 -0.09 -11.86 8.99
C GLU A 64 -1.43 -11.17 9.24
N PHE A 65 -1.38 -9.84 9.20
CA PHE A 65 -2.55 -8.99 9.08
C PHE A 65 -2.58 -8.42 7.66
N GLU A 66 -3.69 -8.62 6.96
CA GLU A 66 -3.99 -7.98 5.68
C GLU A 66 -4.82 -6.73 5.94
N LEU A 67 -4.28 -5.57 5.61
CA LEU A 67 -4.87 -4.26 5.87
C LEU A 67 -5.10 -3.52 4.56
N GLU A 68 -6.36 -3.23 4.24
CA GLU A 68 -6.72 -2.49 3.03
C GLU A 68 -6.99 -1.02 3.38
N PHE A 69 -6.34 -0.11 2.66
CA PHE A 69 -6.57 1.33 2.74
C PHE A 69 -7.05 1.85 1.39
N LEU A 70 -7.87 2.90 1.42
CA LEU A 70 -8.34 3.64 0.25
C LEU A 70 -7.97 5.11 0.42
N ASP A 71 -7.26 5.66 -0.56
CA ASP A 71 -7.09 7.09 -0.69
C ASP A 71 -8.34 7.69 -1.38
N PRO A 72 -9.12 8.53 -0.72
CA PRO A 72 -10.35 9.07 -1.29
C PRO A 72 -10.11 10.10 -2.40
N ASP A 73 -8.92 10.69 -2.49
CA ASP A 73 -8.59 11.73 -3.45
C ASP A 73 -8.10 11.14 -4.79
N THR A 74 -7.31 10.06 -4.71
CA THR A 74 -6.73 9.38 -5.90
C THR A 74 -7.49 8.11 -6.29
N LEU A 75 -8.31 7.56 -5.38
CA LEU A 75 -8.96 6.26 -5.47
C LEU A 75 -7.97 5.09 -5.58
N GLU A 76 -6.73 5.30 -5.18
CA GLU A 76 -5.74 4.24 -5.04
C GLU A 76 -6.08 3.37 -3.83
N ARG A 77 -5.96 2.05 -4.02
CA ARG A 77 -6.09 1.05 -2.96
C ARG A 77 -4.71 0.53 -2.58
N TYR A 78 -4.48 0.44 -1.29
CA TYR A 78 -3.25 -0.06 -0.70
C TYR A 78 -3.59 -1.30 0.12
N GLU A 79 -3.07 -2.45 -0.28
CA GLU A 79 -3.15 -3.69 0.48
C GLU A 79 -1.80 -3.88 1.17
N VAL A 80 -1.80 -3.89 2.50
CA VAL A 80 -0.58 -3.91 3.32
C VAL A 80 -0.55 -5.19 4.14
N GLU A 81 0.47 -6.00 3.92
CA GLU A 81 0.74 -7.19 4.72
C GLU A 81 1.70 -6.86 5.87
N VAL A 82 1.28 -7.20 7.08
CA VAL A 82 2.07 -7.00 8.29
C VAL A 82 2.27 -8.34 9.00
N ASP A 83 3.52 -8.75 9.18
CA ASP A 83 3.88 -9.97 9.91
C ASP A 83 3.40 -9.90 11.37
N ARG A 84 2.66 -10.90 11.82
CA ARG A 84 2.05 -10.90 13.16
C ARG A 84 3.05 -11.02 14.30
N ALA A 85 4.15 -11.72 14.09
CA ALA A 85 5.15 -11.97 15.14
C ALA A 85 6.07 -10.75 15.33
N THR A 86 6.53 -10.16 14.22
CA THR A 86 7.48 -9.04 14.22
C THR A 86 6.83 -7.68 14.14
N GLN A 87 5.55 -7.63 13.74
CA GLN A 87 4.80 -6.39 13.49
C GLN A 87 5.41 -5.50 12.39
N LYS A 88 6.26 -6.07 11.54
CA LYS A 88 6.86 -5.37 10.40
C LYS A 88 5.98 -5.48 9.17
N VAL A 89 5.94 -4.42 8.39
CA VAL A 89 5.37 -4.47 7.03
C VAL A 89 6.26 -5.38 6.19
N LYS A 90 5.64 -6.33 5.48
CA LYS A 90 6.28 -7.25 4.53
C LYS A 90 6.11 -6.76 3.11
N GLU A 91 4.87 -6.42 2.76
CA GLU A 91 4.49 -6.08 1.40
C GLU A 91 3.46 -4.97 1.38
N VAL A 92 3.51 -4.17 0.33
CA VAL A 92 2.47 -3.19 -0.02
C VAL A 92 2.14 -3.34 -1.49
N GLU A 93 0.91 -3.76 -1.77
CA GLU A 93 0.35 -3.75 -3.11
C GLU A 93 -0.45 -2.45 -3.31
N VAL A 94 -0.22 -1.77 -4.44
CA VAL A 94 -0.94 -0.53 -4.78
C VAL A 94 -1.68 -0.73 -6.10
N LYS A 95 -2.99 -0.60 -6.06
CA LYS A 95 -3.88 -0.66 -7.23
C LYS A 95 -4.49 0.71 -7.50
N SER A 96 -4.20 1.25 -8.67
CA SER A 96 -4.83 2.47 -9.14
C SER A 96 -6.17 2.17 -9.83
N SER A 97 -7.06 3.16 -9.89
CA SER A 97 -8.25 3.11 -10.74
C SER A 97 -7.91 3.16 -12.24
N ASN A 98 -6.70 3.60 -12.60
CA ASN A 98 -6.25 3.69 -13.99
C ASN A 98 -5.57 2.40 -14.43
N TYR A 99 -6.02 1.89 -15.59
CA TYR A 99 -5.46 0.68 -16.18
C TYR A 99 -4.03 0.92 -16.70
N PRO A 100 -3.05 0.06 -16.39
CA PRO A 100 -1.66 0.27 -16.80
C PRO A 100 -1.40 -0.03 -18.28
N GLY A 101 -2.32 -0.66 -19.00
CA GLY A 101 -2.17 -1.02 -20.41
C GLY A 101 -2.67 0.06 -21.37
N SER A 102 -2.10 0.11 -22.59
CA SER A 102 -2.56 0.99 -23.68
C SER A 102 -2.25 0.37 -25.05
N VAL A 103 -3.13 0.63 -26.02
CA VAL A 103 -2.86 0.33 -27.43
C VAL A 103 -1.89 1.34 -28.07
N THR A 104 -1.74 2.52 -27.43
CA THR A 104 -0.81 3.57 -27.88
C THR A 104 0.46 3.51 -27.06
N VAL A 105 1.61 3.54 -27.72
CA VAL A 105 2.94 3.62 -27.12
C VAL A 105 3.58 4.92 -27.57
N SER A 106 3.63 5.92 -26.70
CA SER A 106 4.23 7.23 -26.95
C SER A 106 5.39 7.54 -25.99
N LYS A 107 5.56 6.74 -24.96
CA LYS A 107 6.61 6.87 -23.96
C LYS A 107 7.70 5.83 -24.18
N THR A 108 8.93 6.19 -23.80
CA THR A 108 10.12 5.35 -23.89
C THR A 108 10.39 4.65 -22.56
N GLU A 109 11.32 3.69 -22.56
CA GLU A 109 11.80 3.06 -21.31
C GLU A 109 12.49 4.09 -20.40
N GLU A 110 13.16 5.11 -20.94
CA GLU A 110 13.77 6.18 -20.15
C GLU A 110 12.70 7.06 -19.48
N ASP A 111 11.59 7.37 -20.17
CA ASP A 111 10.45 8.07 -19.52
C ASP A 111 9.90 7.27 -18.35
N VAL A 112 9.86 5.93 -18.46
CA VAL A 112 9.42 5.03 -17.38
C VAL A 112 10.40 5.08 -16.21
N LYS A 113 11.71 5.01 -16.46
CA LYS A 113 12.74 5.13 -15.40
C LYS A 113 12.65 6.46 -14.66
N GLU A 114 12.40 7.55 -15.41
CA GLU A 114 12.19 8.89 -14.85
C GLU A 114 10.93 8.92 -13.94
N ALA A 115 9.81 8.31 -14.39
CA ALA A 115 8.59 8.21 -13.61
C ALA A 115 8.82 7.44 -12.28
N ILE A 116 9.56 6.32 -12.31
CA ILE A 116 9.93 5.57 -11.12
C ILE A 116 10.79 6.43 -10.18
N LYS A 117 11.81 7.14 -10.68
CA LYS A 117 12.64 8.04 -9.87
C LYS A 117 11.89 9.23 -9.32
N THR A 118 10.89 9.73 -10.04
CA THR A 118 10.02 10.80 -9.55
C THR A 118 9.16 10.33 -8.37
N ARG A 119 8.69 9.08 -8.41
CA ARG A 119 7.90 8.48 -7.33
C ARG A 119 8.77 8.05 -6.15
N TYR A 120 9.97 7.52 -6.43
CA TYR A 120 10.93 6.97 -5.47
C TYR A 120 12.32 7.53 -5.75
N ALA A 121 12.68 8.61 -5.05
CA ALA A 121 13.90 9.39 -5.34
C ALA A 121 15.21 8.59 -5.16
N ASP A 122 15.20 7.55 -4.30
CA ASP A 122 16.32 6.64 -4.04
C ASP A 122 16.28 5.36 -4.89
N ALA A 123 15.36 5.28 -5.88
CA ALA A 123 15.27 4.11 -6.75
C ALA A 123 16.52 3.91 -7.60
N ARG A 124 17.03 2.69 -7.57
CA ARG A 124 18.21 2.23 -8.31
C ARG A 124 17.96 0.87 -8.96
N ASN A 125 18.88 0.42 -9.81
CA ASN A 125 18.80 -0.86 -10.52
C ASN A 125 17.47 -1.01 -11.30
N ILE A 126 17.00 0.11 -11.89
CA ILE A 126 15.71 0.15 -12.58
C ILE A 126 15.84 -0.58 -13.92
N VAL A 127 15.13 -1.70 -14.05
CA VAL A 127 15.02 -2.47 -15.29
C VAL A 127 13.61 -2.33 -15.82
N VAL A 128 13.47 -1.90 -17.07
CA VAL A 128 12.18 -1.73 -17.75
C VAL A 128 12.04 -2.80 -18.83
N THR A 129 10.88 -3.43 -18.90
CA THR A 129 10.53 -4.41 -19.92
C THR A 129 9.19 -4.06 -20.53
N LYS A 130 9.13 -4.00 -21.84
CA LYS A 130 7.87 -3.85 -22.58
C LYS A 130 7.20 -5.21 -22.70
N LYS A 131 5.95 -5.32 -22.26
CA LYS A 131 5.13 -6.51 -22.40
C LYS A 131 3.94 -6.23 -23.30
N THR A 132 3.55 -7.21 -24.09
CA THR A 132 2.29 -7.20 -24.83
C THR A 132 1.37 -8.23 -24.20
N ASP A 133 0.14 -7.86 -23.96
CA ASP A 133 -0.90 -8.70 -23.40
C ASP A 133 -2.17 -8.54 -24.26
N ASP A 134 -3.20 -9.31 -23.97
CA ASP A 134 -4.47 -9.31 -24.68
C ASP A 134 -5.61 -9.20 -23.67
N LYS A 135 -6.52 -8.28 -23.93
CA LYS A 135 -7.75 -8.18 -23.16
C LYS A 135 -8.94 -8.26 -24.12
N ASP A 136 -9.73 -9.32 -24.01
CA ASP A 136 -10.92 -9.54 -24.82
C ASP A 136 -10.63 -9.49 -26.34
N GLY A 137 -9.49 -10.05 -26.78
CA GLY A 137 -9.06 -10.04 -28.18
C GLY A 137 -8.44 -8.72 -28.66
N THR A 138 -8.23 -7.75 -27.76
CA THR A 138 -7.58 -6.49 -28.08
C THR A 138 -6.17 -6.46 -27.49
N PRO A 139 -5.10 -6.49 -28.33
CA PRO A 139 -3.74 -6.43 -27.85
C PRO A 139 -3.44 -5.04 -27.28
N PHE A 140 -2.78 -5.02 -26.13
CA PHE A 140 -2.29 -3.80 -25.48
C PHE A 140 -0.85 -3.98 -25.01
N VAL A 141 -0.19 -2.87 -24.76
CA VAL A 141 1.17 -2.83 -24.22
C VAL A 141 1.13 -2.33 -22.79
N VAL A 142 2.02 -2.86 -21.95
CA VAL A 142 2.32 -2.36 -20.62
C VAL A 142 3.83 -2.32 -20.43
N TYR A 143 4.36 -1.32 -19.73
CA TYR A 143 5.72 -1.36 -19.23
C TYR A 143 5.74 -1.97 -17.82
N LYS A 144 6.58 -2.99 -17.64
CA LYS A 144 6.93 -3.54 -16.33
C LYS A 144 8.28 -2.96 -15.93
N ALA A 145 8.35 -2.28 -14.80
CA ALA A 145 9.58 -1.82 -14.18
C ALA A 145 9.86 -2.61 -12.90
N THR A 146 11.10 -3.06 -12.72
CA THR A 146 11.59 -3.57 -11.42
C THR A 146 12.67 -2.62 -10.92
N PHE A 147 12.75 -2.39 -9.62
CA PHE A 147 13.67 -1.44 -9.02
C PHE A 147 13.93 -1.77 -7.55
N GLU A 148 14.93 -1.11 -6.97
CA GLU A 148 15.29 -1.22 -5.56
C GLU A 148 15.37 0.16 -4.93
N THR A 149 15.01 0.24 -3.65
CA THR A 149 15.23 1.37 -2.75
C THR A 149 16.01 0.91 -1.52
N ASP A 150 16.26 1.80 -0.58
CA ASP A 150 16.84 1.40 0.70
C ASP A 150 15.88 0.57 1.55
N ALA A 151 14.57 0.83 1.45
CA ALA A 151 13.53 0.21 2.28
C ALA A 151 12.94 -1.07 1.66
N PHE A 152 12.84 -1.17 0.32
CA PHE A 152 12.12 -2.24 -0.36
C PHE A 152 12.67 -2.53 -1.76
N THR A 153 12.29 -3.66 -2.34
CA THR A 153 12.34 -3.94 -3.78
C THR A 153 10.94 -3.73 -4.34
N GLY A 154 10.85 -3.20 -5.56
CA GLY A 154 9.57 -2.87 -6.18
C GLY A 154 9.40 -3.44 -7.58
N GLU A 155 8.16 -3.78 -7.90
CA GLU A 155 7.66 -4.02 -9.25
C GLU A 155 6.55 -3.01 -9.53
N ALA A 156 6.52 -2.44 -10.74
CA ALA A 156 5.48 -1.52 -11.16
C ALA A 156 5.03 -1.79 -12.60
N LEU A 157 3.73 -1.62 -12.84
CA LEU A 157 3.15 -1.65 -14.20
C LEU A 157 2.73 -0.23 -14.59
N LEU A 158 3.27 0.24 -15.72
CA LEU A 158 3.07 1.61 -16.19
C LEU A 158 2.42 1.64 -17.56
N ASN A 159 1.57 2.64 -17.75
CA ASN A 159 0.89 2.90 -19.00
C ASN A 159 1.88 3.47 -20.05
N PRO A 160 2.01 2.84 -21.24
CA PRO A 160 3.01 3.22 -22.23
C PRO A 160 2.67 4.50 -23.00
N ALA A 161 1.48 5.07 -22.80
CA ALA A 161 1.12 6.36 -23.37
C ALA A 161 1.37 7.53 -22.41
N THR A 162 1.34 7.30 -21.10
CA THR A 162 1.37 8.39 -20.10
C THR A 162 2.45 8.24 -19.03
N CYS A 163 3.07 7.06 -18.87
CA CYS A 163 3.89 6.64 -17.73
C CYS A 163 3.14 6.61 -16.40
N TYR A 164 1.80 6.65 -16.42
CA TYR A 164 1.03 6.51 -15.19
C TYR A 164 1.23 5.10 -14.60
N ILE A 165 1.49 5.04 -13.29
CA ILE A 165 1.68 3.79 -12.57
C ILE A 165 0.29 3.27 -12.17
N GLY A 166 -0.15 2.17 -12.79
CA GLY A 166 -1.47 1.58 -12.54
C GLY A 166 -1.46 0.48 -11.47
N TYR A 167 -0.30 -0.14 -11.25
CA TYR A 167 -0.10 -1.20 -10.27
C TYR A 167 1.33 -1.13 -9.72
N GLN A 168 1.49 -1.47 -8.44
CA GLN A 168 2.79 -1.63 -7.80
C GLN A 168 2.73 -2.73 -6.75
N GLU A 169 3.85 -3.42 -6.59
CA GLU A 169 4.11 -4.38 -5.52
C GLU A 169 5.47 -4.03 -4.90
N LEU A 170 5.51 -3.80 -3.59
CA LEU A 170 6.67 -3.32 -2.85
C LEU A 170 6.97 -4.29 -1.71
N THR A 171 8.05 -5.07 -1.83
CA THR A 171 8.48 -6.04 -0.82
C THR A 171 9.53 -5.40 0.10
N TYR A 172 9.20 -5.23 1.37
CA TYR A 172 10.04 -4.58 2.39
C TYR A 172 11.15 -5.52 2.90
N LYS A 173 12.29 -4.92 3.29
CA LYS A 173 13.52 -5.62 3.76
C LYS A 173 13.53 -5.84 5.26
#